data_c272ccff37b2eb95e247552023c676b5
#
_entry.id   c272ccff37b2eb95e247552023c676b5
#
_cell.length_a   1.000
_cell.length_b   1.000
_cell.length_c   1.000
_cell.angle_alpha   90.00
_cell.angle_beta   90.00
_cell.angle_gamma   90.00
#
_symmetry.space_group_name_H-M   'P 1'
#
loop_
_entity.id
_entity.type
_entity.pdbx_description
1 polymer ?
#
loop_
_entity_poly.entity_id
_entity_poly.type
_entity_poly.pdbx_seq_one_letter_code
_entity_poly.pdbx_strand_id
1 'polypeptide(L)'
;MVPVRGLTAIAAAVAASLIGCGVTWNAHATEPPTDPALACVPEAAWIEPAKGPVQGPQLLQRAAQASVVLLGERHDSAEQHRWQLQTLAGLHAHRADLVIGMEMFPRRVQPALDRWVAGETTEQQFLTESDWRTVWGYDSALYMPILHFARMNRIPVVALNVERALTSRAGREGWARIPADQREGVGDPAEASDAYGDVLAEIYSTHGRPAGPGAVHDDPAFQRFRDVQLLWDRAMAEGLATAHRQTGALAVGIIGGGHLEDRYGVPHQLDALGIRDSVVLLPWSENRPCTDLKPGLADAVFGVAADPEAEPAKWRPRLGVSLAPLDDGVRIESVANDSVAAAAGLRTGDIILAAAGMPTSEVGKLVEIVSRQAPGTWLPLSVRREGATREIVAKFPSL
;
A
#
# COMPACT_ATOMS: atom_id res chain seq x y z
N MET A 1 -63.15 27.55 32.81
CA MET A 1 -64.42 26.95 33.27
C MET A 1 -65.12 26.31 32.10
N VAL A 2 -65.32 25.05 32.14
CA VAL A 2 -66.27 24.12 31.51
C VAL A 2 -65.56 22.82 31.19
N PRO A 3 -66.19 21.71 31.54
CA PRO A 3 -65.46 20.51 31.96
C PRO A 3 -65.40 19.36 30.92
N VAL A 4 -64.56 18.40 31.24
CA VAL A 4 -64.37 17.06 30.70
C VAL A 4 -65.65 16.24 30.70
N ARG A 5 -65.95 15.49 29.64
CA ARG A 5 -66.73 14.26 29.69
C ARG A 5 -66.06 13.18 28.83
N GLY A 6 -65.75 12.07 29.51
CA GLY A 6 -65.29 10.85 28.94
C GLY A 6 -66.39 10.07 28.18
N LEU A 7 -65.95 9.16 27.31
CA LEU A 7 -66.80 8.10 26.78
C LEU A 7 -65.98 6.80 26.71
N THR A 8 -66.60 5.84 27.27
CA THR A 8 -66.26 4.47 27.56
C THR A 8 -66.09 3.57 26.33
N ALA A 9 -65.32 2.55 26.51
CA ALA A 9 -65.03 1.45 25.60
C ALA A 9 -66.23 0.62 25.19
N ILE A 10 -66.20 0.13 23.96
CA ILE A 10 -66.93 -1.10 23.57
C ILE A 10 -65.98 -1.99 22.80
N ALA A 11 -65.61 -3.13 23.40
CA ALA A 11 -64.93 -4.23 22.78
C ALA A 11 -65.90 -5.04 21.91
N ALA A 12 -65.54 -5.25 20.66
CA ALA A 12 -66.22 -6.26 19.81
C ALA A 12 -65.16 -7.25 19.32
N ALA A 13 -65.22 -8.46 19.84
CA ALA A 13 -64.46 -9.60 19.39
C ALA A 13 -65.00 -10.10 18.05
N VAL A 14 -64.16 -10.15 17.02
CA VAL A 14 -64.46 -10.90 15.77
C VAL A 14 -63.42 -12.02 15.69
N ALA A 15 -63.82 -13.24 15.93
CA ALA A 15 -63.04 -14.44 15.66
C ALA A 15 -63.06 -14.71 14.15
N ALA A 16 -61.90 -14.61 13.50
CA ALA A 16 -61.69 -15.08 12.12
C ALA A 16 -60.76 -16.29 12.15
N SER A 17 -61.31 -17.46 11.88
CA SER A 17 -60.52 -18.68 11.66
C SER A 17 -59.78 -18.58 10.35
N LEU A 18 -58.46 -18.51 10.43
CA LEU A 18 -57.59 -18.68 9.28
C LEU A 18 -56.91 -20.05 9.36
N ILE A 19 -57.28 -20.88 8.40
CA ILE A 19 -56.67 -22.18 8.11
C ILE A 19 -55.22 -21.90 7.67
N GLY A 20 -54.28 -22.27 8.50
CA GLY A 20 -52.86 -22.11 8.22
C GLY A 20 -52.35 -23.16 7.23
N CYS A 21 -51.95 -22.73 6.03
CA CYS A 21 -51.03 -23.48 5.21
C CYS A 21 -49.60 -23.28 5.80
N GLY A 22 -49.15 -24.27 6.56
CA GLY A 22 -47.79 -24.26 7.12
C GLY A 22 -46.75 -24.48 6.02
N VAL A 23 -46.19 -23.39 5.54
CA VAL A 23 -44.91 -23.45 4.84
C VAL A 23 -43.82 -23.37 5.90
N THR A 24 -43.27 -24.51 6.29
CA THR A 24 -42.07 -24.58 7.11
C THR A 24 -40.90 -24.06 6.26
N TRP A 25 -40.52 -22.82 6.47
CA TRP A 25 -39.23 -22.34 6.08
C TRP A 25 -38.20 -23.01 6.99
N ASN A 26 -37.55 -24.07 6.49
CA ASN A 26 -36.25 -24.52 7.03
C ASN A 26 -35.24 -23.40 6.73
N ALA A 27 -35.15 -22.43 7.61
CA ALA A 27 -33.96 -21.66 7.73
C ALA A 27 -32.86 -22.66 8.16
N HIS A 28 -32.12 -23.14 7.20
CA HIS A 28 -30.77 -23.62 7.53
C HIS A 28 -30.04 -22.38 8.08
N ALA A 29 -30.15 -22.17 9.37
CA ALA A 29 -29.13 -21.45 10.12
C ALA A 29 -27.88 -22.29 9.88
N THR A 30 -27.02 -21.84 8.97
CA THR A 30 -25.63 -22.22 8.99
C THR A 30 -25.17 -21.80 10.38
N GLU A 31 -25.00 -22.76 11.27
CA GLU A 31 -24.30 -22.54 12.53
C GLU A 31 -23.02 -21.75 12.16
N PRO A 32 -22.75 -20.63 12.85
CA PRO A 32 -21.45 -20.01 12.70
C PRO A 32 -20.42 -21.09 13.02
N PRO A 33 -19.31 -21.18 12.28
CA PRO A 33 -18.29 -22.18 12.56
C PRO A 33 -17.97 -22.09 14.06
N THR A 34 -18.30 -23.17 14.76
CA THR A 34 -18.00 -23.35 16.17
C THR A 34 -16.50 -23.47 16.28
N ASP A 35 -15.95 -22.56 16.97
CA ASP A 35 -14.56 -22.34 17.32
C ASP A 35 -13.74 -21.54 16.29
N PRO A 36 -13.89 -20.21 16.25
CA PRO A 36 -12.76 -19.41 15.90
C PRO A 36 -11.80 -19.67 17.06
N ALA A 37 -10.74 -20.43 16.85
CA ALA A 37 -9.53 -20.34 17.68
C ALA A 37 -9.34 -18.84 17.88
N LEU A 38 -9.65 -18.37 19.11
CA LEU A 38 -9.90 -16.99 19.48
C LEU A 38 -8.91 -16.10 18.74
N ALA A 39 -9.37 -15.37 17.73
CA ALA A 39 -8.53 -14.45 17.01
C ALA A 39 -7.92 -13.51 18.06
N CYS A 40 -6.61 -13.59 18.26
CA CYS A 40 -5.90 -12.82 19.30
C CYS A 40 -6.07 -11.32 19.10
N VAL A 41 -6.39 -10.93 17.86
CA VAL A 41 -6.78 -9.58 17.48
C VAL A 41 -8.05 -9.67 16.64
N PRO A 42 -9.23 -9.48 17.24
CA PRO A 42 -10.49 -9.45 16.52
C PRO A 42 -10.53 -8.33 15.48
N GLU A 43 -11.27 -8.53 14.38
CA GLU A 43 -11.52 -7.50 13.40
C GLU A 43 -12.12 -6.24 14.05
N ALA A 44 -11.72 -5.08 13.57
CA ALA A 44 -12.11 -3.75 14.07
C ALA A 44 -11.76 -3.50 15.56
N ALA A 45 -10.92 -4.31 16.16
CA ALA A 45 -10.46 -4.14 17.55
C ALA A 45 -8.99 -3.66 17.61
N TRP A 46 -8.73 -2.78 18.55
CA TRP A 46 -7.37 -2.39 18.93
C TRP A 46 -6.88 -3.22 20.11
N ILE A 47 -5.67 -3.75 19.97
CA ILE A 47 -4.98 -4.51 21.01
C ILE A 47 -3.62 -3.86 21.28
N GLU A 48 -3.34 -3.50 22.53
CA GLU A 48 -1.97 -3.19 22.97
C GLU A 48 -1.28 -4.52 23.30
N PRO A 49 -0.20 -4.91 22.60
CA PRO A 49 0.56 -6.11 22.95
C PRO A 49 0.95 -6.08 24.41
N ALA A 50 0.81 -7.19 25.13
CA ALA A 50 1.01 -7.33 26.57
C ALA A 50 -0.04 -6.68 27.50
N LYS A 51 -0.95 -5.83 27.03
CA LYS A 51 -1.98 -5.19 27.87
C LYS A 51 -3.40 -5.62 27.52
N GLY A 52 -3.64 -6.04 26.27
CA GLY A 52 -4.96 -6.46 25.77
C GLY A 52 -5.75 -5.35 25.11
N PRO A 53 -7.10 -5.49 25.02
CA PRO A 53 -7.96 -4.58 24.27
C PRO A 53 -7.90 -3.14 24.78
N VAL A 54 -7.92 -2.19 23.85
CA VAL A 54 -7.95 -0.75 24.13
C VAL A 54 -9.01 -0.06 23.27
N GLN A 55 -9.62 0.98 23.83
CA GLN A 55 -10.60 1.78 23.08
C GLN A 55 -9.90 2.69 22.06
N GLY A 56 -10.29 2.59 20.79
CA GLY A 56 -9.68 3.33 19.69
C GLY A 56 -9.58 4.85 19.92
N PRO A 57 -10.67 5.56 20.31
CA PRO A 57 -10.59 6.99 20.56
C PRO A 57 -9.57 7.38 21.63
N GLN A 58 -9.45 6.59 22.71
CA GLN A 58 -8.47 6.83 23.77
C GLN A 58 -7.05 6.60 23.30
N LEU A 59 -6.83 5.55 22.50
CA LEU A 59 -5.53 5.25 21.88
C LEU A 59 -5.10 6.39 20.96
N LEU A 60 -5.97 6.80 20.04
CA LEU A 60 -5.67 7.85 19.05
C LEU A 60 -5.47 9.22 19.73
N GLN A 61 -6.22 9.51 20.78
CA GLN A 61 -6.00 10.72 21.59
C GLN A 61 -4.60 10.74 22.22
N ARG A 62 -4.13 9.61 22.75
CA ARG A 62 -2.77 9.50 23.30
C ARG A 62 -1.73 9.59 22.19
N ALA A 63 -1.92 8.86 21.09
CA ALA A 63 -1.01 8.85 19.95
C ALA A 63 -0.86 10.25 19.31
N ALA A 64 -1.93 11.05 19.30
CA ALA A 64 -1.90 12.42 18.79
C ALA A 64 -1.02 13.37 19.61
N GLN A 65 -0.59 13.00 20.81
CA GLN A 65 0.34 13.79 21.63
C GLN A 65 1.81 13.51 21.31
N ALA A 66 2.10 12.45 20.54
CA ALA A 66 3.45 12.10 20.15
C ALA A 66 4.05 13.10 19.15
N SER A 67 5.36 13.05 18.98
CA SER A 67 6.06 13.76 17.88
C SER A 67 5.87 13.07 16.56
N VAL A 68 5.87 11.72 16.54
CA VAL A 68 5.75 10.89 15.35
C VAL A 68 4.80 9.73 15.61
N VAL A 69 3.89 9.46 14.67
CA VAL A 69 3.09 8.23 14.62
C VAL A 69 3.42 7.49 13.33
N LEU A 70 3.67 6.21 13.43
CA LEU A 70 4.05 5.35 12.31
C LEU A 70 2.92 4.35 12.06
N LEU A 71 2.36 4.38 10.85
CA LEU A 71 1.28 3.50 10.40
C LEU A 71 1.86 2.48 9.44
N GLY A 72 1.95 1.22 9.88
CA GLY A 72 2.47 0.13 9.07
C GLY A 72 1.53 -0.30 7.96
N GLU A 73 2.08 -0.98 6.96
CA GLU A 73 1.30 -1.56 5.87
C GLU A 73 1.97 -2.76 5.23
N ARG A 74 1.18 -3.51 4.46
CA ARG A 74 1.59 -4.32 3.32
C ARG A 74 1.15 -3.59 2.07
N HIS A 75 2.09 -3.30 1.18
CA HIS A 75 1.91 -2.38 0.05
C HIS A 75 0.77 -2.72 -0.92
N ASP A 76 0.33 -3.97 -0.96
CA ASP A 76 -0.73 -4.48 -1.83
C ASP A 76 -2.08 -4.71 -1.13
N SER A 77 -2.20 -4.39 0.17
CA SER A 77 -3.40 -4.62 0.96
C SER A 77 -4.34 -3.42 0.98
N ALA A 78 -5.48 -3.54 0.32
CA ALA A 78 -6.50 -2.49 0.30
C ALA A 78 -7.10 -2.23 1.69
N GLU A 79 -7.28 -3.28 2.50
CA GLU A 79 -7.84 -3.15 3.85
C GLU A 79 -6.89 -2.42 4.80
N GLN A 80 -5.58 -2.64 4.64
CA GLN A 80 -4.59 -1.94 5.45
C GLN A 80 -4.51 -0.45 5.08
N HIS A 81 -4.61 -0.09 3.80
CA HIS A 81 -4.66 1.32 3.39
C HIS A 81 -5.96 2.02 3.84
N ARG A 82 -7.10 1.31 3.85
CA ARG A 82 -8.35 1.84 4.45
C ARG A 82 -8.19 2.11 5.93
N TRP A 83 -7.59 1.17 6.65
CA TRP A 83 -7.29 1.34 8.07
C TRP A 83 -6.32 2.52 8.30
N GLN A 84 -5.27 2.67 7.49
CA GLN A 84 -4.36 3.81 7.59
C GLN A 84 -5.12 5.14 7.42
N LEU A 85 -5.99 5.23 6.42
CA LEU A 85 -6.82 6.43 6.21
C LEU A 85 -7.74 6.72 7.40
N GLN A 86 -8.41 5.71 7.94
CA GLN A 86 -9.28 5.85 9.12
C GLN A 86 -8.49 6.31 10.34
N THR A 87 -7.33 5.72 10.57
CA THR A 87 -6.44 6.06 11.69
C THR A 87 -5.90 7.50 11.53
N LEU A 88 -5.47 7.86 10.33
CA LEU A 88 -5.03 9.22 10.01
C LEU A 88 -6.13 10.27 10.26
N ALA A 89 -7.36 9.98 9.81
CA ALA A 89 -8.51 10.86 10.05
C ALA A 89 -8.82 10.98 11.56
N GLY A 90 -8.71 9.88 12.31
CA GLY A 90 -8.86 9.89 13.76
C GLY A 90 -7.78 10.71 14.47
N LEU A 91 -6.52 10.60 14.06
CA LEU A 91 -5.42 11.44 14.58
C LEU A 91 -5.67 12.92 14.27
N HIS A 92 -6.08 13.24 13.04
CA HIS A 92 -6.40 14.59 12.62
C HIS A 92 -7.56 15.21 13.41
N ALA A 93 -8.55 14.43 13.82
CA ALA A 93 -9.63 14.88 14.67
C ALA A 93 -9.16 15.28 16.09
N HIS A 94 -8.06 14.70 16.58
CA HIS A 94 -7.46 15.03 17.87
C HIS A 94 -6.38 16.11 17.81
N ARG A 95 -5.71 16.24 16.66
CA ARG A 95 -4.65 17.23 16.43
C ARG A 95 -4.67 17.65 14.97
N ALA A 96 -5.09 18.89 14.70
CA ALA A 96 -5.23 19.41 13.35
C ALA A 96 -3.88 19.63 12.63
N ASP A 97 -2.84 19.98 13.39
CA ASP A 97 -1.50 20.20 12.85
C ASP A 97 -0.81 18.87 12.59
N LEU A 98 -0.98 18.35 11.38
CA LEU A 98 -0.35 17.13 10.87
C LEU A 98 0.59 17.41 9.72
N VAL A 99 1.55 16.53 9.53
CA VAL A 99 2.30 16.32 8.29
C VAL A 99 2.36 14.82 8.00
N ILE A 100 2.09 14.43 6.76
CA ILE A 100 2.10 13.02 6.35
C ILE A 100 3.40 12.72 5.63
N GLY A 101 4.21 11.82 6.18
CA GLY A 101 5.38 11.28 5.49
C GLY A 101 5.02 10.01 4.74
N MET A 102 5.43 9.90 3.48
CA MET A 102 5.13 8.74 2.64
C MET A 102 6.41 8.09 2.11
N GLU A 103 6.58 6.79 2.39
CA GLU A 103 7.70 5.97 1.92
C GLU A 103 7.80 5.91 0.41
N MET A 104 6.65 5.97 -0.28
CA MET A 104 6.51 5.74 -1.72
C MET A 104 7.30 6.73 -2.57
N PHE A 105 7.67 7.88 -2.02
CA PHE A 105 8.22 8.99 -2.79
C PHE A 105 9.67 9.29 -2.42
N PRO A 106 10.59 9.29 -3.41
CA PRO A 106 11.92 9.86 -3.22
C PRO A 106 11.85 11.38 -3.12
N ARG A 107 12.82 11.99 -2.45
CA ARG A 107 12.86 13.42 -2.11
C ARG A 107 12.70 14.34 -3.33
N ARG A 108 13.13 13.93 -4.53
CA ARG A 108 12.93 14.71 -5.77
C ARG A 108 11.46 14.94 -6.12
N VAL A 109 10.55 14.10 -5.63
CA VAL A 109 9.11 14.18 -5.91
C VAL A 109 8.43 15.26 -5.05
N GLN A 110 9.09 15.83 -4.05
CA GLN A 110 8.49 16.82 -3.15
C GLN A 110 7.74 17.95 -3.88
N PRO A 111 8.26 18.57 -4.96
CA PRO A 111 7.52 19.61 -5.67
C PRO A 111 6.16 19.14 -6.24
N ALA A 112 6.05 17.87 -6.67
CA ALA A 112 4.79 17.33 -7.16
C ALA A 112 3.78 17.12 -6.01
N LEU A 113 4.25 16.67 -4.84
CA LEU A 113 3.44 16.54 -3.63
C LEU A 113 2.92 17.90 -3.15
N ASP A 114 3.76 18.93 -3.15
CA ASP A 114 3.39 20.29 -2.75
C ASP A 114 2.29 20.85 -3.66
N ARG A 115 2.43 20.70 -4.98
CA ARG A 115 1.45 21.10 -5.98
C ARG A 115 0.14 20.31 -5.86
N TRP A 116 0.23 19.03 -5.54
CA TRP A 116 -0.95 18.19 -5.28
C TRP A 116 -1.75 18.72 -4.08
N VAL A 117 -1.10 18.95 -2.96
CA VAL A 117 -1.74 19.47 -1.74
C VAL A 117 -2.29 20.87 -1.96
N ALA A 118 -1.59 21.73 -2.72
CA ALA A 118 -2.06 23.06 -3.09
C ALA A 118 -3.29 23.03 -4.02
N GLY A 119 -3.64 21.89 -4.61
CA GLY A 119 -4.76 21.76 -5.53
C GLY A 119 -4.47 22.20 -6.95
N GLU A 120 -3.20 22.33 -7.32
CA GLU A 120 -2.74 22.85 -8.62
C GLU A 120 -2.71 21.78 -9.73
N THR A 121 -2.80 20.51 -9.36
CA THR A 121 -2.73 19.40 -10.32
C THR A 121 -3.96 18.51 -10.25
N THR A 122 -4.34 17.92 -11.38
CA THR A 122 -5.27 16.78 -11.43
C THR A 122 -4.56 15.52 -10.95
N GLU A 123 -5.31 14.47 -10.63
CA GLU A 123 -4.75 13.17 -10.27
C GLU A 123 -3.81 12.62 -11.35
N GLN A 124 -4.24 12.68 -12.62
CA GLN A 124 -3.41 12.23 -13.73
C GLN A 124 -2.10 13.01 -13.87
N GLN A 125 -2.15 14.34 -13.70
CA GLN A 125 -0.94 15.17 -13.71
C GLN A 125 -0.02 14.81 -12.55
N PHE A 126 -0.56 14.67 -11.33
CA PHE A 126 0.20 14.26 -10.15
C PHE A 126 0.89 12.90 -10.35
N LEU A 127 0.16 11.89 -10.81
CA LEU A 127 0.72 10.55 -11.06
C LEU A 127 1.83 10.57 -12.12
N THR A 128 1.72 11.48 -13.10
CA THR A 128 2.75 11.68 -14.13
C THR A 128 3.97 12.41 -13.57
N GLU A 129 3.77 13.51 -12.86
CA GLU A 129 4.85 14.35 -12.30
C GLU A 129 5.60 13.66 -11.18
N SER A 130 4.91 12.84 -10.38
CA SER A 130 5.53 12.00 -9.34
C SER A 130 6.25 10.79 -9.91
N ASP A 131 6.07 10.48 -11.21
CA ASP A 131 6.59 9.28 -11.84
C ASP A 131 6.18 7.99 -11.08
N TRP A 132 4.95 8.00 -10.53
CA TRP A 132 4.40 6.97 -9.63
C TRP A 132 4.72 5.56 -10.06
N ARG A 133 4.53 5.29 -11.34
CA ARG A 133 4.67 3.95 -11.90
C ARG A 133 6.11 3.42 -11.85
N THR A 134 7.10 4.29 -12.08
CA THR A 134 8.52 3.94 -12.06
C THR A 134 9.05 3.95 -10.63
N VAL A 135 8.60 4.92 -9.84
CA VAL A 135 9.07 5.13 -8.47
C VAL A 135 8.56 4.05 -7.52
N TRP A 136 7.26 3.74 -7.59
CA TRP A 136 6.62 2.81 -6.65
C TRP A 136 6.09 1.54 -7.32
N GLY A 137 5.29 1.68 -8.36
CA GLY A 137 4.83 0.56 -9.19
C GLY A 137 3.60 -0.19 -8.69
N TYR A 138 3.16 0.03 -7.44
CA TYR A 138 1.89 -0.50 -6.94
C TYR A 138 0.71 0.32 -7.49
N ASP A 139 -0.50 -0.26 -7.44
CA ASP A 139 -1.71 0.43 -7.88
C ASP A 139 -1.91 1.72 -7.08
N SER A 140 -1.94 2.85 -7.77
CA SER A 140 -2.16 4.15 -7.14
C SER A 140 -3.52 4.26 -6.43
N ALA A 141 -4.52 3.49 -6.86
CA ALA A 141 -5.83 3.46 -6.23
C ALA A 141 -5.79 3.07 -4.74
N LEU A 142 -4.75 2.34 -4.30
CA LEU A 142 -4.54 2.00 -2.90
C LEU A 142 -4.17 3.24 -2.07
N TYR A 143 -3.39 4.16 -2.62
CA TYR A 143 -2.81 5.31 -1.91
C TYR A 143 -3.54 6.62 -2.15
N MET A 144 -4.22 6.76 -3.30
CA MET A 144 -4.95 7.99 -3.66
C MET A 144 -5.95 8.45 -2.60
N PRO A 145 -6.68 7.58 -1.88
CA PRO A 145 -7.56 8.02 -0.79
C PRO A 145 -6.84 8.81 0.31
N ILE A 146 -5.62 8.41 0.70
CA ILE A 146 -4.78 9.12 1.68
C ILE A 146 -4.30 10.46 1.09
N LEU A 147 -3.87 10.47 -0.15
CA LEU A 147 -3.43 11.68 -0.85
C LEU A 147 -4.58 12.67 -1.06
N HIS A 148 -5.80 12.20 -1.36
CA HIS A 148 -7.00 13.04 -1.40
C HIS A 148 -7.36 13.61 -0.03
N PHE A 149 -7.25 12.81 1.03
CA PHE A 149 -7.44 13.29 2.40
C PHE A 149 -6.46 14.42 2.74
N ALA A 150 -5.18 14.25 2.40
CA ALA A 150 -4.16 15.27 2.58
C ALA A 150 -4.53 16.57 1.84
N ARG A 151 -4.89 16.47 0.56
CA ARG A 151 -5.30 17.61 -0.27
C ARG A 151 -6.54 18.33 0.27
N MET A 152 -7.60 17.57 0.61
CA MET A 152 -8.85 18.16 1.13
C MET A 152 -8.64 18.93 2.43
N ASN A 153 -7.75 18.46 3.29
CA ASN A 153 -7.45 19.05 4.58
C ASN A 153 -6.22 19.99 4.55
N ARG A 154 -5.59 20.15 3.37
CA ARG A 154 -4.35 20.94 3.20
C ARG A 154 -3.22 20.48 4.11
N ILE A 155 -3.13 19.18 4.37
CA ILE A 155 -2.08 18.57 5.17
C ILE A 155 -0.84 18.41 4.28
N PRO A 156 0.32 18.95 4.65
CA PRO A 156 1.55 18.75 3.90
C PRO A 156 1.89 17.27 3.80
N VAL A 157 2.38 16.85 2.63
CA VAL A 157 2.90 15.49 2.39
C VAL A 157 4.40 15.58 2.14
N VAL A 158 5.19 14.76 2.83
CA VAL A 158 6.65 14.73 2.76
C VAL A 158 7.12 13.43 2.12
N ALA A 159 7.98 13.57 1.11
CA ALA A 159 8.69 12.46 0.49
C ALA A 159 9.78 11.93 1.43
N LEU A 160 9.67 10.67 1.86
CA LEU A 160 10.58 10.10 2.86
C LEU A 160 11.76 9.34 2.25
N ASN A 161 11.61 8.84 1.02
CA ASN A 161 12.58 7.93 0.42
C ASN A 161 13.70 8.66 -0.33
N VAL A 162 14.65 7.86 -0.78
CA VAL A 162 15.76 8.26 -1.64
C VAL A 162 15.62 7.65 -3.03
N GLU A 163 16.42 8.10 -3.97
CA GLU A 163 16.44 7.56 -5.33
C GLU A 163 16.91 6.10 -5.36
N ARG A 164 16.26 5.31 -6.22
CA ARG A 164 16.65 3.91 -6.46
C ARG A 164 18.11 3.77 -6.88
N ALA A 165 18.69 4.79 -7.53
CA ALA A 165 20.09 4.81 -7.88
C ALA A 165 21.01 4.78 -6.66
N LEU A 166 20.65 5.51 -5.58
CA LEU A 166 21.41 5.53 -4.33
C LEU A 166 21.35 4.18 -3.61
N THR A 167 20.14 3.60 -3.45
CA THR A 167 19.99 2.28 -2.82
C THR A 167 20.68 1.18 -3.61
N SER A 168 20.60 1.21 -4.94
CA SER A 168 21.32 0.27 -5.81
C SER A 168 22.84 0.42 -5.68
N ARG A 169 23.34 1.64 -5.51
CA ARG A 169 24.76 1.90 -5.29
C ARG A 169 25.20 1.40 -3.91
N ALA A 170 24.43 1.69 -2.86
CA ALA A 170 24.69 1.16 -1.52
C ALA A 170 24.75 -0.37 -1.52
N GLY A 171 23.83 -1.03 -2.22
CA GLY A 171 23.83 -2.49 -2.38
C GLY A 171 25.03 -3.06 -3.15
N ARG A 172 25.68 -2.28 -4.01
CA ARG A 172 26.89 -2.73 -4.73
C ARG A 172 28.18 -2.40 -3.99
N GLU A 173 28.30 -1.18 -3.47
CA GLU A 173 29.54 -0.61 -2.95
C GLU A 173 29.64 -0.65 -1.42
N GLY A 174 28.49 -0.69 -0.72
CA GLY A 174 28.35 -0.46 0.72
C GLY A 174 28.18 1.03 1.04
N TRP A 175 27.41 1.34 2.08
CA TRP A 175 27.08 2.72 2.46
C TRP A 175 28.32 3.57 2.77
N ALA A 176 29.27 3.05 3.53
CA ALA A 176 30.46 3.77 3.95
C ALA A 176 31.34 4.26 2.79
N ARG A 177 31.22 3.67 1.60
CA ARG A 177 31.99 4.07 0.41
C ARG A 177 31.34 5.19 -0.39
N ILE A 178 30.08 5.53 -0.11
CA ILE A 178 29.39 6.60 -0.81
C ILE A 178 29.77 7.94 -0.16
N PRO A 179 30.36 8.90 -0.91
CA PRO A 179 30.68 10.23 -0.38
C PRO A 179 29.44 10.94 0.17
N ALA A 180 29.60 11.71 1.24
CA ALA A 180 28.47 12.36 1.93
C ALA A 180 27.67 13.31 1.05
N ASP A 181 28.32 14.01 0.13
CA ASP A 181 27.70 14.89 -0.87
C ASP A 181 26.88 14.17 -1.95
N GLN A 182 26.96 12.82 -2.01
CA GLN A 182 26.24 11.96 -2.94
C GLN A 182 25.19 11.08 -2.24
N ARG A 183 24.89 11.34 -0.97
CA ARG A 183 23.96 10.59 -0.12
C ARG A 183 22.56 11.21 -0.06
N GLU A 184 22.23 12.12 -0.95
CA GLU A 184 20.95 12.84 -0.98
C GLU A 184 20.57 13.48 0.37
N GLY A 185 21.58 13.90 1.14
CA GLY A 185 21.41 14.50 2.45
C GLY A 185 21.08 13.51 3.57
N VAL A 186 21.17 12.20 3.33
CA VAL A 186 21.00 11.18 4.38
C VAL A 186 22.30 11.05 5.18
N GLY A 187 22.17 11.16 6.50
CA GLY A 187 23.26 10.95 7.45
C GLY A 187 23.58 9.46 7.65
N ASP A 188 24.60 9.19 8.46
CA ASP A 188 24.94 7.81 8.79
C ASP A 188 23.79 7.16 9.61
N PRO A 189 23.31 5.97 9.21
CA PRO A 189 22.33 5.23 9.98
C PRO A 189 22.90 4.83 11.35
N ALA A 190 22.05 4.80 12.37
CA ALA A 190 22.40 4.12 13.61
C ALA A 190 22.56 2.62 13.33
N GLU A 191 23.49 1.98 14.04
CA GLU A 191 23.75 0.56 13.88
C GLU A 191 22.51 -0.28 14.23
N ALA A 192 22.30 -1.35 13.48
CA ALA A 192 21.25 -2.32 13.81
C ALA A 192 21.56 -3.00 15.14
N SER A 193 20.52 -3.25 15.95
CA SER A 193 20.64 -4.19 17.06
C SER A 193 20.91 -5.61 16.53
N ASP A 194 21.51 -6.48 17.37
CA ASP A 194 21.72 -7.87 17.02
C ASP A 194 20.39 -8.54 16.58
N ALA A 195 19.32 -8.29 17.31
CA ALA A 195 18.00 -8.82 17.00
C ALA A 195 17.46 -8.36 15.62
N TYR A 196 17.71 -7.09 15.24
CA TYR A 196 17.35 -6.63 13.90
C TYR A 196 18.25 -7.26 12.83
N GLY A 197 19.53 -7.43 13.14
CA GLY A 197 20.47 -8.15 12.29
C GLY A 197 19.99 -9.58 11.99
N ASP A 198 19.48 -10.29 12.99
CA ASP A 198 18.96 -11.66 12.85
C ASP A 198 17.69 -11.69 11.97
N VAL A 199 16.74 -10.75 12.16
CA VAL A 199 15.55 -10.62 11.30
C VAL A 199 15.95 -10.37 9.85
N LEU A 200 16.87 -9.44 9.62
CA LEU A 200 17.36 -9.14 8.26
C LEU A 200 18.10 -10.34 7.64
N ALA A 201 18.81 -11.13 8.43
CA ALA A 201 19.48 -12.35 7.98
C ALA A 201 18.47 -13.43 7.57
N GLU A 202 17.36 -13.57 8.28
CA GLU A 202 16.26 -14.45 7.91
C GLU A 202 15.62 -14.02 6.59
N ILE A 203 15.28 -12.73 6.46
CA ILE A 203 14.72 -12.15 5.22
C ILE A 203 15.69 -12.39 4.04
N TYR A 204 16.97 -12.13 4.22
CA TYR A 204 17.98 -12.33 3.19
C TYR A 204 18.07 -13.79 2.74
N SER A 205 17.98 -14.72 3.70
CA SER A 205 18.07 -16.17 3.44
C SER A 205 16.87 -16.70 2.64
N THR A 206 15.66 -16.15 2.85
CA THR A 206 14.44 -16.53 2.10
C THR A 206 14.50 -16.11 0.63
N HIS A 207 15.32 -15.14 0.27
CA HIS A 207 15.49 -14.67 -1.12
C HIS A 207 16.55 -15.43 -1.93
N GLY A 208 16.91 -16.66 -1.54
CA GLY A 208 17.59 -17.62 -2.39
C GLY A 208 19.11 -17.71 -2.23
N ARG A 209 19.66 -17.32 -1.10
CA ARG A 209 21.06 -17.57 -0.75
C ARG A 209 21.17 -18.28 0.60
N PRO A 210 21.07 -19.62 0.64
CA PRO A 210 21.22 -20.36 1.87
C PRO A 210 22.68 -20.25 2.37
N ALA A 211 22.89 -19.43 3.38
CA ALA A 211 24.07 -19.50 4.22
C ALA A 211 23.69 -20.30 5.48
N GLY A 212 24.63 -21.13 5.96
CA GLY A 212 24.39 -21.88 7.22
C GLY A 212 24.21 -20.92 8.41
N PRO A 213 23.55 -21.36 9.50
CA PRO A 213 23.35 -20.57 10.70
C PRO A 213 24.68 -19.98 11.19
N GLY A 214 24.73 -18.66 11.41
CA GLY A 214 25.91 -17.92 11.87
C GLY A 214 26.85 -17.41 10.76
N ALA A 215 26.86 -18.01 9.57
CA ALA A 215 27.71 -17.57 8.46
C ALA A 215 27.14 -16.37 7.67
N VAL A 216 25.84 -16.04 7.86
CA VAL A 216 25.17 -14.97 7.11
C VAL A 216 25.72 -13.58 7.49
N HIS A 217 25.96 -13.34 8.77
CA HIS A 217 26.39 -12.02 9.26
C HIS A 217 27.76 -11.60 8.73
N ASP A 218 28.63 -12.56 8.44
CA ASP A 218 29.97 -12.33 7.88
C ASP A 218 29.97 -12.27 6.34
N ASP A 219 28.82 -12.58 5.69
CA ASP A 219 28.72 -12.48 4.23
C ASP A 219 28.73 -11.01 3.79
N PRO A 220 29.70 -10.58 2.98
CA PRO A 220 29.75 -9.21 2.47
C PRO A 220 28.51 -8.82 1.64
N ALA A 221 27.80 -9.78 1.04
CA ALA A 221 26.56 -9.49 0.31
C ALA A 221 25.40 -9.24 1.27
N PHE A 222 25.32 -9.96 2.39
CA PHE A 222 24.39 -9.67 3.45
C PHE A 222 24.67 -8.31 4.10
N GLN A 223 25.91 -7.99 4.39
CA GLN A 223 26.26 -6.68 4.95
C GLN A 223 25.80 -5.53 4.06
N ARG A 224 25.98 -5.66 2.74
CA ARG A 224 25.44 -4.67 1.79
C ARG A 224 23.92 -4.62 1.73
N PHE A 225 23.25 -5.77 1.84
CA PHE A 225 21.80 -5.81 1.96
C PHE A 225 21.33 -5.08 3.22
N ARG A 226 21.96 -5.35 4.37
CA ARG A 226 21.70 -4.66 5.63
C ARG A 226 21.91 -3.15 5.50
N ASP A 227 23.00 -2.72 4.87
CA ASP A 227 23.28 -1.30 4.62
C ASP A 227 22.12 -0.61 3.87
N VAL A 228 21.52 -1.28 2.90
CA VAL A 228 20.36 -0.75 2.16
C VAL A 228 19.14 -0.62 3.06
N GLN A 229 18.86 -1.61 3.91
CA GLN A 229 17.73 -1.54 4.85
C GLN A 229 17.92 -0.38 5.83
N LEU A 230 19.08 -0.25 6.42
CA LEU A 230 19.40 0.84 7.35
C LEU A 230 19.37 2.22 6.68
N LEU A 231 19.77 2.30 5.40
CA LEU A 231 19.67 3.52 4.60
C LEU A 231 18.19 3.95 4.45
N TRP A 232 17.30 3.02 4.11
CA TRP A 232 15.87 3.32 4.00
C TRP A 232 15.30 3.78 5.35
N ASP A 233 15.55 3.01 6.41
CA ASP A 233 15.10 3.35 7.76
C ASP A 233 15.57 4.75 8.18
N ARG A 234 16.83 5.07 7.92
CA ARG A 234 17.42 6.36 8.23
C ARG A 234 16.83 7.50 7.42
N ALA A 235 16.66 7.32 6.11
CA ALA A 235 16.11 8.33 5.23
C ALA A 235 14.67 8.70 5.65
N MET A 236 13.86 7.70 5.97
CA MET A 236 12.47 7.90 6.43
C MET A 236 12.41 8.56 7.80
N ALA A 237 13.22 8.11 8.73
CA ALA A 237 13.31 8.71 10.07
C ALA A 237 13.74 10.18 10.01
N GLU A 238 14.73 10.53 9.18
CA GLU A 238 15.18 11.91 9.01
C GLU A 238 14.11 12.79 8.40
N GLY A 239 13.38 12.30 7.40
CA GLY A 239 12.25 13.01 6.79
C GLY A 239 11.19 13.37 7.83
N LEU A 240 10.75 12.39 8.62
CA LEU A 240 9.76 12.58 9.69
C LEU A 240 10.27 13.50 10.79
N ALA A 241 11.48 13.26 11.30
CA ALA A 241 12.08 14.09 12.35
C ALA A 241 12.25 15.55 11.91
N THR A 242 12.66 15.77 10.65
CA THR A 242 12.83 17.10 10.07
C THR A 242 11.48 17.80 9.94
N ALA A 243 10.47 17.13 9.41
CA ALA A 243 9.13 17.66 9.27
C ALA A 243 8.54 18.08 10.62
N HIS A 244 8.65 17.21 11.65
CA HIS A 244 8.22 17.53 13.00
C HIS A 244 8.95 18.75 13.58
N ARG A 245 10.29 18.76 13.50
CA ARG A 245 11.10 19.86 14.08
C ARG A 245 10.87 21.20 13.44
N GLN A 246 10.63 21.23 12.13
CA GLN A 246 10.40 22.47 11.39
C GLN A 246 9.02 23.07 11.65
N THR A 247 8.01 22.24 11.88
CA THR A 247 6.61 22.67 11.96
C THR A 247 6.02 22.60 13.35
N GLY A 248 6.56 21.77 14.24
CA GLY A 248 5.93 21.38 15.50
C GLY A 248 4.71 20.46 15.32
N ALA A 249 4.34 20.13 14.09
CA ALA A 249 3.20 19.29 13.77
C ALA A 249 3.45 17.83 14.15
N LEU A 250 2.38 17.05 14.33
CA LEU A 250 2.47 15.60 14.41
C LEU A 250 2.89 15.03 13.06
N ALA A 251 4.03 14.37 12.99
CA ALA A 251 4.44 13.67 11.76
C ALA A 251 3.85 12.26 11.75
N VAL A 252 3.06 11.94 10.70
CA VAL A 252 2.46 10.61 10.53
C VAL A 252 3.11 9.92 9.35
N GLY A 253 3.86 8.83 9.60
CA GLY A 253 4.53 8.05 8.56
C GLY A 253 3.63 6.94 8.03
N ILE A 254 3.45 6.86 6.70
CA ILE A 254 2.83 5.75 5.97
C ILE A 254 3.98 4.91 5.42
N ILE A 255 4.23 3.75 6.03
CA ILE A 255 5.48 3.00 5.87
C ILE A 255 5.21 1.50 5.90
N GLY A 256 5.92 0.74 5.09
CA GLY A 256 5.86 -0.73 5.11
C GLY A 256 6.15 -1.30 6.51
N GLY A 257 5.31 -2.25 6.94
CA GLY A 257 5.36 -2.81 8.30
C GLY A 257 6.72 -3.37 8.70
N GLY A 258 7.46 -3.94 7.74
CA GLY A 258 8.80 -4.50 7.98
C GLY A 258 9.84 -3.49 8.51
N HIS A 259 9.64 -2.18 8.26
CA HIS A 259 10.49 -1.11 8.78
C HIS A 259 10.07 -0.65 10.18
N LEU A 260 8.96 -1.16 10.72
CA LEU A 260 8.35 -0.68 11.97
C LEU A 260 8.29 -1.74 13.07
N GLU A 261 8.10 -3.00 12.68
CA GLU A 261 7.93 -4.13 13.60
C GLU A 261 9.08 -4.24 14.61
N ASP A 262 8.73 -4.60 15.83
CA ASP A 262 9.65 -4.72 16.96
C ASP A 262 10.46 -3.43 17.23
N ARG A 263 10.08 -2.30 16.59
CA ARG A 263 10.74 -0.99 16.67
C ARG A 263 12.21 -1.00 16.18
N TYR A 264 12.57 -1.98 15.33
CA TYR A 264 13.97 -2.17 14.91
C TYR A 264 14.46 -1.21 13.84
N GLY A 265 13.60 -0.86 12.87
CA GLY A 265 13.96 -0.02 11.72
C GLY A 265 13.79 1.49 11.99
N VAL A 266 12.78 2.10 11.37
CA VAL A 266 12.51 3.55 11.48
C VAL A 266 12.39 4.05 12.92
N PRO A 267 11.70 3.35 13.85
CA PRO A 267 11.62 3.80 15.24
C PRO A 267 13.00 3.89 15.92
N HIS A 268 13.89 2.91 15.68
CA HIS A 268 15.26 2.92 16.20
C HIS A 268 16.07 4.11 15.65
N GLN A 269 15.92 4.41 14.36
CA GLN A 269 16.56 5.58 13.75
C GLN A 269 16.02 6.90 14.31
N LEU A 270 14.70 6.99 14.59
CA LEU A 270 14.09 8.14 15.25
C LEU A 270 14.64 8.35 16.67
N ASP A 271 14.78 7.27 17.45
CA ASP A 271 15.37 7.32 18.78
C ASP A 271 16.82 7.87 18.74
N ALA A 272 17.61 7.40 17.77
CA ALA A 272 18.97 7.88 17.53
C ALA A 272 19.00 9.36 17.10
N LEU A 273 17.96 9.84 16.42
CA LEU A 273 17.77 11.25 16.07
C LEU A 273 17.19 12.08 17.24
N GLY A 274 16.92 11.49 18.40
CA GLY A 274 16.39 12.16 19.59
C GLY A 274 14.86 12.31 19.61
N ILE A 275 14.13 11.66 18.72
CA ILE A 275 12.66 11.55 18.74
C ILE A 275 12.31 10.24 19.48
N ARG A 276 12.06 10.34 20.79
CA ARG A 276 11.87 9.17 21.67
C ARG A 276 10.41 8.87 22.02
N ASP A 277 9.50 9.69 21.55
CA ASP A 277 8.05 9.60 21.77
C ASP A 277 7.30 9.16 20.52
N SER A 278 7.95 8.40 19.65
CA SER A 278 7.30 7.82 18.46
C SER A 278 6.35 6.69 18.87
N VAL A 279 5.17 6.64 18.23
CA VAL A 279 4.15 5.60 18.40
C VAL A 279 4.06 4.76 17.14
N VAL A 280 4.10 3.44 17.29
CA VAL A 280 3.98 2.45 16.20
C VAL A 280 2.61 1.80 16.27
N LEU A 281 1.84 1.93 15.20
CA LEU A 281 0.53 1.28 15.03
C LEU A 281 0.59 0.38 13.80
N LEU A 282 0.22 -0.90 13.96
CA LEU A 282 0.29 -1.89 12.88
C LEU A 282 -1.08 -2.49 12.59
N PRO A 283 -1.38 -2.79 11.32
CA PRO A 283 -2.52 -3.63 10.99
C PRO A 283 -2.21 -5.08 11.33
N TRP A 284 -3.22 -5.81 11.76
CA TRP A 284 -3.13 -7.24 12.06
C TRP A 284 -4.08 -8.00 11.14
N SER A 285 -3.51 -8.81 10.25
CA SER A 285 -4.29 -9.65 9.34
C SER A 285 -4.77 -10.92 10.06
N GLU A 286 -5.94 -11.41 9.68
CA GLU A 286 -6.57 -12.61 10.25
C GLU A 286 -5.65 -13.84 10.27
N ASN A 287 -4.84 -14.00 9.22
CA ASN A 287 -3.95 -15.15 9.05
C ASN A 287 -2.61 -15.03 9.81
N ARG A 288 -2.39 -13.92 10.53
CA ARG A 288 -1.15 -13.74 11.29
C ARG A 288 -1.19 -14.59 12.58
N PRO A 289 -0.15 -15.41 12.84
CA PRO A 289 -0.12 -16.26 14.03
C PRO A 289 -0.17 -15.47 15.32
N CYS A 290 -0.98 -15.91 16.29
CA CYS A 290 -1.09 -15.26 17.61
C CYS A 290 0.23 -15.21 18.37
N THR A 291 1.17 -16.12 18.08
CA THR A 291 2.53 -16.12 18.63
C THR A 291 3.32 -14.87 18.29
N ASP A 292 2.96 -14.16 17.22
CA ASP A 292 3.61 -12.93 16.80
C ASP A 292 3.13 -11.72 17.60
N LEU A 293 1.99 -11.83 18.31
CA LEU A 293 1.48 -10.79 19.18
C LEU A 293 2.27 -10.77 20.50
N LYS A 294 3.48 -10.27 20.43
CA LYS A 294 4.43 -10.23 21.56
C LYS A 294 4.65 -8.80 22.05
N PRO A 295 5.03 -8.62 23.32
CA PRO A 295 5.45 -7.32 23.82
C PRO A 295 6.59 -6.74 22.99
N GLY A 296 6.51 -5.46 22.65
CA GLY A 296 7.53 -4.78 21.85
C GLY A 296 7.28 -4.74 20.34
N LEU A 297 6.37 -5.59 19.83
CA LEU A 297 6.03 -5.59 18.39
C LEU A 297 5.60 -4.21 17.88
N ALA A 298 4.70 -3.57 18.61
CA ALA A 298 4.15 -2.25 18.34
C ALA A 298 3.51 -1.67 19.62
N ASP A 299 3.14 -0.39 19.61
CA ASP A 299 2.37 0.21 20.70
C ASP A 299 0.93 -0.29 20.71
N ALA A 300 0.34 -0.49 19.51
CA ALA A 300 -0.92 -1.19 19.35
C ALA A 300 -1.04 -1.81 17.95
N VAL A 301 -1.87 -2.84 17.85
CA VAL A 301 -2.27 -3.47 16.58
C VAL A 301 -3.77 -3.37 16.38
N PHE A 302 -4.22 -3.33 15.13
CA PHE A 302 -5.62 -3.26 14.76
C PHE A 302 -6.00 -4.43 13.86
N GLY A 303 -7.02 -5.19 14.24
CA GLY A 303 -7.54 -6.26 13.41
C GLY A 303 -8.20 -5.70 12.14
N VAL A 304 -7.57 -5.93 11.00
CA VAL A 304 -8.13 -5.60 9.69
C VAL A 304 -8.84 -6.82 9.11
N ALA A 305 -9.90 -6.57 8.34
CA ALA A 305 -10.54 -7.63 7.54
C ALA A 305 -9.49 -8.30 6.64
N ALA A 306 -9.71 -9.55 6.30
CA ALA A 306 -8.94 -10.17 5.24
C ALA A 306 -9.12 -9.34 3.96
N ASP A 307 -8.01 -9.05 3.27
CA ASP A 307 -8.16 -8.58 1.89
C ASP A 307 -9.04 -9.62 1.18
N PRO A 308 -10.09 -9.18 0.45
CA PRO A 308 -10.84 -10.12 -0.35
C PRO A 308 -9.79 -10.92 -1.12
N GLU A 309 -9.82 -12.26 -0.97
CA GLU A 309 -8.89 -13.10 -1.73
C GLU A 309 -8.85 -12.49 -3.10
N ALA A 310 -7.68 -11.99 -3.49
CA ALA A 310 -7.52 -11.53 -4.86
C ALA A 310 -7.95 -12.74 -5.65
N GLU A 311 -9.19 -12.69 -6.18
CA GLU A 311 -9.73 -13.83 -6.93
C GLU A 311 -8.57 -14.26 -7.80
N PRO A 312 -8.09 -15.52 -7.72
CA PRO A 312 -6.85 -15.95 -8.35
C PRO A 312 -6.92 -15.36 -9.72
N ALA A 313 -6.01 -14.45 -10.07
CA ALA A 313 -6.20 -13.44 -11.11
C ALA A 313 -6.74 -14.14 -12.34
N LYS A 314 -8.05 -14.35 -12.37
CA LYS A 314 -8.79 -15.13 -13.38
C LYS A 314 -8.59 -14.52 -14.75
N TRP A 315 -8.18 -13.25 -14.73
CA TRP A 315 -7.97 -12.51 -15.93
C TRP A 315 -6.75 -11.60 -15.85
N ARG A 316 -5.67 -11.97 -16.52
CA ARG A 316 -4.52 -11.08 -16.78
C ARG A 316 -4.42 -10.90 -18.29
N PRO A 317 -5.04 -9.85 -18.85
CA PRO A 317 -4.98 -9.64 -20.28
C PRO A 317 -3.54 -9.39 -20.72
N ARG A 318 -3.09 -10.18 -21.69
CA ARG A 318 -1.77 -10.04 -22.30
C ARG A 318 -1.93 -10.18 -23.81
N LEU A 319 -1.22 -9.36 -24.57
CA LEU A 319 -1.12 -9.58 -26.02
C LEU A 319 -0.28 -10.82 -26.32
N GLY A 320 0.72 -11.12 -25.48
CA GLY A 320 1.66 -12.23 -25.73
C GLY A 320 2.75 -11.85 -26.73
N VAL A 321 3.36 -10.68 -26.52
CA VAL A 321 4.43 -10.12 -27.35
C VAL A 321 5.60 -9.67 -26.49
N SER A 322 6.83 -9.75 -27.02
CA SER A 322 7.98 -9.00 -26.52
C SER A 322 8.08 -7.67 -27.26
N LEU A 323 8.43 -6.62 -26.54
CA LEU A 323 8.32 -5.25 -27.01
C LEU A 323 9.64 -4.50 -26.84
N ALA A 324 9.98 -3.65 -27.81
CA ALA A 324 11.05 -2.68 -27.73
C ALA A 324 10.53 -1.26 -28.02
N PRO A 325 11.00 -0.23 -27.31
CA PRO A 325 10.60 1.15 -27.57
C PRO A 325 11.21 1.64 -28.88
N LEU A 326 10.48 2.52 -29.58
CA LEU A 326 10.94 3.34 -30.69
C LEU A 326 10.43 4.77 -30.50
N ASP A 327 11.07 5.75 -31.16
CA ASP A 327 10.72 7.16 -31.03
C ASP A 327 9.26 7.46 -31.41
N ASP A 328 8.70 6.67 -32.33
CA ASP A 328 7.37 6.89 -32.88
C ASP A 328 6.38 5.71 -32.64
N GLY A 329 6.69 4.80 -31.72
CA GLY A 329 5.82 3.67 -31.41
C GLY A 329 6.52 2.56 -30.62
N VAL A 330 5.89 1.40 -30.54
CA VAL A 330 6.41 0.22 -29.84
C VAL A 330 6.58 -0.93 -30.83
N ARG A 331 7.81 -1.40 -31.02
CA ARG A 331 8.11 -2.51 -31.92
C ARG A 331 7.87 -3.87 -31.26
N ILE A 332 7.24 -4.77 -31.99
CA ILE A 332 7.11 -6.17 -31.61
C ILE A 332 8.39 -6.92 -31.99
N GLU A 333 9.10 -7.45 -30.98
CA GLU A 333 10.30 -8.25 -31.17
C GLU A 333 9.99 -9.74 -31.36
N SER A 334 8.95 -10.23 -30.69
CA SER A 334 8.46 -11.59 -30.85
C SER A 334 6.97 -11.67 -30.53
N VAL A 335 6.31 -12.68 -31.09
CA VAL A 335 4.91 -13.03 -30.81
C VAL A 335 4.88 -14.45 -30.30
N ALA A 336 4.28 -14.64 -29.11
CA ALA A 336 4.11 -15.97 -28.53
C ALA A 336 3.04 -16.76 -29.30
N ASN A 337 3.27 -18.06 -29.49
CA ASN A 337 2.26 -18.95 -30.05
C ASN A 337 1.01 -18.96 -29.15
N ASP A 338 -0.15 -19.20 -29.74
CA ASP A 338 -1.45 -19.28 -29.04
C ASP A 338 -1.80 -18.02 -28.22
N SER A 339 -1.25 -16.86 -28.61
CA SER A 339 -1.49 -15.58 -27.95
C SER A 339 -2.58 -14.76 -28.65
N VAL A 340 -3.10 -13.76 -27.93
CA VAL A 340 -4.03 -12.77 -28.49
C VAL A 340 -3.42 -12.06 -29.70
N ALA A 341 -2.13 -11.76 -29.64
CA ALA A 341 -1.39 -11.14 -30.74
C ALA A 341 -1.30 -12.07 -31.97
N ALA A 342 -0.99 -13.36 -31.76
CA ALA A 342 -0.94 -14.33 -32.83
C ALA A 342 -2.32 -14.50 -33.51
N ALA A 343 -3.38 -14.64 -32.70
CA ALA A 343 -4.76 -14.72 -33.18
C ALA A 343 -5.22 -13.45 -33.92
N ALA A 344 -4.71 -12.28 -33.52
CA ALA A 344 -4.98 -11.01 -34.21
C ALA A 344 -4.16 -10.81 -35.47
N GLY A 345 -3.19 -11.68 -35.75
CA GLY A 345 -2.31 -11.57 -36.94
C GLY A 345 -1.20 -10.52 -36.78
N LEU A 346 -0.84 -10.15 -35.53
CA LEU A 346 0.36 -9.36 -35.25
C LEU A 346 1.62 -10.18 -35.55
N ARG A 347 2.69 -9.53 -35.93
CA ARG A 347 3.93 -10.18 -36.40
C ARG A 347 5.15 -9.51 -35.79
N THR A 348 6.22 -10.25 -35.65
CA THR A 348 7.54 -9.70 -35.38
C THR A 348 7.90 -8.63 -36.42
N GLY A 349 8.39 -7.49 -35.93
CA GLY A 349 8.73 -6.33 -36.75
C GLY A 349 7.58 -5.31 -36.92
N ASP A 350 6.35 -5.63 -36.52
CA ASP A 350 5.27 -4.65 -36.44
C ASP A 350 5.60 -3.54 -35.44
N ILE A 351 5.17 -2.31 -35.76
CA ILE A 351 5.29 -1.17 -34.87
C ILE A 351 3.88 -0.72 -34.48
N ILE A 352 3.54 -0.85 -33.19
CA ILE A 352 2.26 -0.38 -32.66
C ILE A 352 2.37 1.13 -32.46
N LEU A 353 1.59 1.90 -33.17
CA LEU A 353 1.55 3.36 -33.15
C LEU A 353 0.50 3.88 -32.18
N ALA A 354 -0.63 3.17 -32.06
CA ALA A 354 -1.72 3.52 -31.16
C ALA A 354 -2.49 2.27 -30.70
N ALA A 355 -3.08 2.34 -29.53
CA ALA A 355 -3.98 1.33 -28.98
C ALA A 355 -5.22 2.01 -28.39
N ALA A 356 -6.42 1.53 -28.70
CA ALA A 356 -7.70 2.16 -28.32
C ALA A 356 -7.75 3.66 -28.71
N GLY A 357 -7.18 4.04 -29.84
CA GLY A 357 -7.09 5.42 -30.32
C GLY A 357 -6.06 6.30 -29.58
N MET A 358 -5.36 5.79 -28.56
CA MET A 358 -4.32 6.51 -27.84
C MET A 358 -2.94 6.20 -28.40
N PRO A 359 -2.09 7.21 -28.70
CA PRO A 359 -0.72 6.99 -29.17
C PRO A 359 0.10 6.17 -28.16
N THR A 360 0.93 5.25 -28.67
CA THR A 360 1.78 4.38 -27.87
C THR A 360 3.24 4.62 -28.25
N SER A 361 3.84 5.72 -27.74
CA SER A 361 5.28 6.00 -27.90
C SER A 361 6.15 5.23 -26.91
N GLU A 362 5.55 4.69 -25.83
CA GLU A 362 6.25 3.99 -24.75
C GLU A 362 5.64 2.61 -24.53
N VAL A 363 6.51 1.60 -24.28
CA VAL A 363 6.09 0.23 -23.96
C VAL A 363 5.12 0.23 -22.77
N GLY A 364 5.41 1.04 -21.77
CA GLY A 364 4.59 1.15 -20.60
C GLY A 364 3.16 1.60 -20.86
N LYS A 365 2.96 2.53 -21.76
CA LYS A 365 1.62 3.02 -22.14
C LYS A 365 0.79 1.92 -22.79
N LEU A 366 1.41 1.14 -23.69
CA LEU A 366 0.75 -0.01 -24.30
C LEU A 366 0.38 -1.07 -23.26
N VAL A 367 1.29 -1.38 -22.32
CA VAL A 367 1.03 -2.34 -21.24
C VAL A 367 -0.13 -1.87 -20.36
N GLU A 368 -0.20 -0.58 -20.01
CA GLU A 368 -1.31 0.00 -19.27
C GLU A 368 -2.66 -0.20 -19.99
N ILE A 369 -2.72 0.11 -21.27
CA ILE A 369 -3.94 -0.04 -22.07
C ILE A 369 -4.37 -1.51 -22.13
N VAL A 370 -3.41 -2.42 -22.33
CA VAL A 370 -3.68 -3.87 -22.39
C VAL A 370 -4.16 -4.39 -21.04
N SER A 371 -3.54 -3.98 -19.95
CA SER A 371 -3.88 -4.46 -18.58
C SER A 371 -5.31 -4.11 -18.14
N ARG A 372 -5.91 -3.10 -18.76
CA ARG A 372 -7.29 -2.64 -18.50
C ARG A 372 -8.34 -3.36 -19.33
N GLN A 373 -7.95 -4.29 -20.21
CA GLN A 373 -8.92 -4.99 -21.05
C GLN A 373 -9.69 -6.02 -20.23
N ALA A 374 -11.02 -5.94 -20.26
CA ALA A 374 -11.89 -6.93 -19.65
C ALA A 374 -11.97 -8.21 -20.55
N PRO A 375 -12.39 -9.36 -19.99
CA PRO A 375 -12.70 -10.55 -20.80
C PRO A 375 -13.70 -10.24 -21.90
N GLY A 376 -13.47 -10.80 -23.08
CA GLY A 376 -14.35 -10.62 -24.25
C GLY A 376 -14.23 -9.27 -24.95
N THR A 377 -13.33 -8.38 -24.53
CA THR A 377 -13.15 -7.07 -25.17
C THR A 377 -12.30 -7.14 -26.42
N TRP A 378 -12.44 -6.11 -27.26
CA TRP A 378 -11.72 -5.94 -28.51
C TRP A 378 -10.90 -4.67 -28.42
N LEU A 379 -9.58 -4.80 -28.61
CA LEU A 379 -8.64 -3.70 -28.58
C LEU A 379 -8.20 -3.35 -30.03
N PRO A 380 -8.63 -2.23 -30.59
CA PRO A 380 -8.12 -1.76 -31.89
C PRO A 380 -6.69 -1.24 -31.71
N LEU A 381 -5.82 -1.67 -32.60
CA LEU A 381 -4.41 -1.30 -32.66
C LEU A 381 -4.11 -0.70 -34.05
N SER A 382 -3.51 0.50 -34.07
CA SER A 382 -2.94 1.05 -35.28
C SER A 382 -1.49 0.58 -35.39
N VAL A 383 -1.19 -0.16 -36.43
CA VAL A 383 0.08 -0.88 -36.59
C VAL A 383 0.74 -0.51 -37.89
N ARG A 384 2.02 -0.15 -37.88
CA ARG A 384 2.84 0.04 -39.09
C ARG A 384 3.56 -1.26 -39.42
N ARG A 385 3.30 -1.79 -40.62
CA ARG A 385 3.93 -2.98 -41.18
C ARG A 385 4.41 -2.67 -42.58
N GLU A 386 5.69 -2.88 -42.88
CA GLU A 386 6.29 -2.66 -44.21
C GLU A 386 6.01 -1.24 -44.75
N GLY A 387 6.06 -0.23 -43.86
CA GLY A 387 5.80 1.17 -44.17
C GLY A 387 4.33 1.57 -44.28
N ALA A 388 3.38 0.64 -44.31
CA ALA A 388 1.95 0.91 -44.35
C ALA A 388 1.28 0.80 -42.99
N THR A 389 0.43 1.76 -42.65
CA THR A 389 -0.39 1.72 -41.43
C THR A 389 -1.64 0.87 -41.65
N ARG A 390 -1.95 0.00 -40.71
CA ARG A 390 -3.10 -0.93 -40.72
C ARG A 390 -3.78 -0.92 -39.36
N GLU A 391 -5.10 -1.08 -39.37
CA GLU A 391 -5.88 -1.35 -38.16
C GLU A 391 -5.96 -2.86 -37.95
N ILE A 392 -5.54 -3.31 -36.77
CA ILE A 392 -5.61 -4.71 -36.31
C ILE A 392 -6.39 -4.74 -35.00
N VAL A 393 -7.34 -5.67 -34.86
CA VAL A 393 -8.15 -5.79 -33.66
C VAL A 393 -7.70 -7.01 -32.87
N ALA A 394 -7.13 -6.78 -31.71
CA ALA A 394 -6.80 -7.82 -30.74
C ALA A 394 -8.06 -8.17 -29.94
N LYS A 395 -8.51 -9.44 -30.02
CA LYS A 395 -9.71 -9.94 -29.33
C LYS A 395 -9.28 -10.74 -28.11
N PHE A 396 -9.61 -10.22 -26.92
CA PHE A 396 -9.35 -10.93 -25.69
C PHE A 396 -10.43 -12.01 -25.49
N PRO A 397 -10.07 -13.23 -25.03
CA PRO A 397 -11.03 -14.29 -24.82
C PRO A 397 -12.06 -13.91 -23.74
N SER A 398 -13.28 -14.40 -23.86
CA SER A 398 -14.25 -14.41 -22.76
C SER A 398 -13.86 -15.44 -21.72
N LEU A 399 -14.20 -15.22 -20.46
CA LEU A 399 -14.05 -16.21 -19.38
C LEU A 399 -14.99 -17.37 -19.57
#